data_6a1c5f13f2d1ff5cd9d0081279068187
#
_entry.id   6a1c5f13f2d1ff5cd9d0081279068187
#
_cell.length_a   1.000
_cell.length_b   1.000
_cell.length_c   1.000
_cell.angle_alpha   90.00
_cell.angle_beta   90.00
_cell.angle_gamma   90.00
#
_symmetry.space_group_name_H-M   'P 1'
#
loop_
_entity.id
_entity.type
_entity.pdbx_description
1 polymer ?
#
loop_
_entity_poly.entity_id
_entity_poly.type
_entity_poly.pdbx_seq_one_letter_code
_entity_poly.pdbx_strand_id
1 'polypeptide(L)'
;MVCVGIDVAKDKHDCCILDSDGMVRADCFTIPNNMDGFKQLLQTIRNCTKKSDKIKVGLEATGHYSYNILGFLLDNDLAVYVMNPLHTNLYRKSLSLRKTKTDRVDARTIATMLLSDVDLKSYTDTAYHNEELKSLTRYRFDKVRERAKLKQSVSRLSRSCSRNWKSSFPLSTVFRSMLFSANIPVQSKFQKPILPS
;
A
#
# COMPACT_ATOMS: atom_id res chain seq x y z
N MET A 1 13.34 -9.19 -23.14
CA MET A 1 12.37 -8.94 -22.07
C MET A 1 13.08 -9.13 -20.74
N VAL A 2 12.78 -8.28 -19.75
CA VAL A 2 13.39 -8.38 -18.42
C VAL A 2 12.27 -8.48 -17.38
N CYS A 3 12.40 -9.42 -16.44
CA CYS A 3 11.44 -9.64 -15.35
C CYS A 3 12.08 -9.32 -14.02
N VAL A 4 11.43 -8.45 -13.25
CA VAL A 4 11.85 -8.01 -11.92
C VAL A 4 10.88 -8.58 -10.91
N GLY A 5 11.36 -9.38 -9.98
CA GLY A 5 10.57 -9.89 -8.86
C GLY A 5 10.90 -9.12 -7.60
N ILE A 6 9.88 -8.71 -6.87
CA ILE A 6 10.00 -7.94 -5.63
C ILE A 6 9.22 -8.65 -4.53
N ASP A 7 9.93 -9.11 -3.50
CA ASP A 7 9.32 -9.53 -2.24
C ASP A 7 9.20 -8.34 -1.31
N VAL A 8 7.96 -8.03 -0.93
CA VAL A 8 7.64 -6.80 -0.21
C VAL A 8 7.58 -7.05 1.29
N ALA A 9 8.37 -6.32 2.05
CA ALA A 9 8.30 -6.31 3.51
C ALA A 9 8.16 -4.87 4.05
N LYS A 10 7.97 -4.74 5.36
CA LYS A 10 7.70 -3.45 6.01
C LYS A 10 8.82 -2.43 5.83
N ASP A 11 10.06 -2.84 6.11
CA ASP A 11 11.19 -1.92 6.20
C ASP A 11 12.15 -2.02 5.00
N LYS A 12 12.10 -3.13 4.27
CA LYS A 12 12.97 -3.43 3.14
C LYS A 12 12.25 -4.32 2.12
N HIS A 13 12.73 -4.31 0.89
CA HIS A 13 12.26 -5.20 -0.16
C HIS A 13 13.43 -5.98 -0.74
N ASP A 14 13.22 -7.27 -1.01
CA ASP A 14 14.20 -8.09 -1.71
C ASP A 14 13.83 -8.17 -3.19
N CYS A 15 14.80 -7.92 -4.07
CA CYS A 15 14.59 -7.79 -5.50
C CYS A 15 15.50 -8.74 -6.26
N CYS A 16 15.00 -9.31 -7.37
CA CYS A 16 15.76 -10.16 -8.28
C CYS A 16 15.41 -9.81 -9.73
N ILE A 17 16.40 -9.75 -10.61
CA ILE A 17 16.21 -9.42 -12.03
C ILE A 17 16.64 -10.57 -12.91
N LEU A 18 15.71 -11.07 -13.73
CA LEU A 18 15.93 -12.14 -14.70
C LEU A 18 15.74 -11.63 -16.12
N ASP A 19 16.43 -12.24 -17.09
CA ASP A 19 16.14 -12.03 -18.50
C ASP A 19 15.09 -13.00 -19.06
N SER A 20 14.82 -12.93 -20.37
CA SER A 20 13.86 -13.77 -21.06
C SER A 20 14.17 -15.28 -20.98
N ASP A 21 15.41 -15.64 -20.75
CA ASP A 21 15.89 -17.02 -20.71
C ASP A 21 15.97 -17.55 -19.26
N GLY A 22 15.54 -16.73 -18.29
CA GLY A 22 15.58 -17.04 -16.87
C GLY A 22 16.96 -16.87 -16.24
N MET A 23 17.92 -16.31 -16.98
CA MET A 23 19.26 -16.03 -16.46
C MET A 23 19.24 -14.79 -15.55
N VAL A 24 20.01 -14.85 -14.48
CA VAL A 24 20.11 -13.78 -13.50
C VAL A 24 20.91 -12.61 -14.10
N ARG A 25 20.28 -11.45 -14.24
CA ARG A 25 20.92 -10.18 -14.65
C ARG A 25 21.42 -9.38 -13.46
N ALA A 26 20.66 -9.38 -12.38
CA ALA A 26 21.10 -8.92 -11.07
C ALA A 26 20.66 -9.94 -10.03
N ASP A 27 21.63 -10.44 -9.28
CA ASP A 27 21.37 -11.37 -8.17
C ASP A 27 20.53 -10.65 -7.10
N CYS A 28 19.89 -11.44 -6.24
CA CYS A 28 18.99 -10.91 -5.24
C CYS A 28 19.66 -9.85 -4.36
N PHE A 29 19.14 -8.64 -4.40
CA PHE A 29 19.60 -7.49 -3.64
C PHE A 29 18.45 -6.89 -2.84
N THR A 30 18.79 -6.24 -1.75
CA THR A 30 17.82 -5.64 -0.83
C THR A 30 17.84 -4.13 -0.97
N ILE A 31 16.65 -3.51 -0.98
CA ILE A 31 16.47 -2.07 -0.96
C ILE A 31 15.64 -1.65 0.26
N PRO A 32 15.87 -0.49 0.87
CA PRO A 32 15.00 0.05 1.91
C PRO A 32 13.64 0.47 1.33
N ASN A 33 12.57 0.38 2.16
CA ASN A 33 11.23 0.84 1.79
C ASN A 33 11.12 2.36 1.92
N ASN A 34 11.86 3.08 1.09
CA ASN A 34 11.86 4.54 0.99
C ASN A 34 12.22 4.98 -0.44
N MET A 35 12.11 6.29 -0.69
CA MET A 35 12.34 6.87 -2.02
C MET A 35 13.74 6.61 -2.56
N ASP A 36 14.77 6.56 -1.71
CA ASP A 36 16.15 6.31 -2.14
C ASP A 36 16.33 4.86 -2.60
N GLY A 37 15.73 3.89 -1.86
CA GLY A 37 15.70 2.49 -2.27
C GLY A 37 14.96 2.28 -3.59
N PHE A 38 13.84 2.99 -3.80
CA PHE A 38 13.07 2.90 -5.05
C PHE A 38 13.86 3.46 -6.23
N LYS A 39 14.58 4.57 -6.05
CA LYS A 39 15.49 5.12 -7.08
C LYS A 39 16.65 4.16 -7.38
N GLN A 40 17.20 3.53 -6.35
CA GLN A 40 18.24 2.51 -6.50
C GLN A 40 17.74 1.32 -7.35
N LEU A 41 16.53 0.83 -7.05
CA LEU A 41 15.89 -0.22 -7.84
C LEU A 41 15.74 0.19 -9.31
N LEU A 42 15.17 1.37 -9.56
CA LEU A 42 14.96 1.89 -10.92
C LEU A 42 16.27 2.01 -11.68
N GLN A 43 17.33 2.49 -11.04
CA GLN A 43 18.65 2.59 -11.64
C GLN A 43 19.24 1.19 -11.95
N THR A 44 19.08 0.23 -11.06
CA THR A 44 19.51 -1.16 -11.28
C THR A 44 18.77 -1.79 -12.46
N ILE A 45 17.45 -1.59 -12.53
CA ILE A 45 16.63 -2.05 -13.67
C ILE A 45 17.16 -1.43 -14.97
N ARG A 46 17.39 -0.12 -15.02
CA ARG A 46 17.90 0.58 -16.21
C ARG A 46 19.28 0.08 -16.63
N ASN A 47 20.17 -0.23 -15.68
CA ASN A 47 21.50 -0.78 -15.96
C ASN A 47 21.44 -2.21 -16.54
N CYS A 48 20.41 -2.98 -16.17
CA CYS A 48 20.21 -4.35 -16.64
C CYS A 48 19.41 -4.45 -17.94
N THR A 49 18.84 -3.34 -18.44
CA THR A 49 17.93 -3.31 -19.59
C THR A 49 18.51 -2.50 -20.76
N LYS A 50 18.18 -2.93 -21.98
CA LYS A 50 18.39 -2.16 -23.20
C LYS A 50 17.14 -1.33 -23.52
N LYS A 51 17.26 -0.27 -24.31
CA LYS A 51 16.13 0.60 -24.72
C LYS A 51 14.97 -0.15 -25.40
N SER A 52 15.23 -1.32 -25.99
CA SER A 52 14.23 -2.15 -26.68
C SER A 52 13.58 -3.19 -25.78
N ASP A 53 14.03 -3.36 -24.54
CA ASP A 53 13.55 -4.41 -23.67
C ASP A 53 12.18 -4.04 -23.06
N LYS A 54 11.25 -4.99 -23.12
CA LYS A 54 10.02 -4.92 -22.32
C LYS A 54 10.34 -5.30 -20.88
N ILE A 55 9.97 -4.45 -19.95
CA ILE A 55 10.19 -4.65 -18.52
C ILE A 55 8.86 -5.05 -17.88
N LYS A 56 8.85 -6.17 -17.17
CA LYS A 56 7.74 -6.61 -16.32
C LYS A 56 8.21 -6.60 -14.87
N VAL A 57 7.45 -5.98 -13.98
CA VAL A 57 7.75 -5.95 -12.54
C VAL A 57 6.65 -6.67 -11.80
N GLY A 58 7.00 -7.72 -11.06
CA GLY A 58 6.07 -8.47 -10.20
C GLY A 58 6.31 -8.16 -8.74
N LEU A 59 5.24 -7.99 -8.00
CA LEU A 59 5.29 -7.88 -6.55
C LEU A 59 4.15 -8.66 -5.90
N GLU A 60 4.40 -9.16 -4.70
CA GLU A 60 3.37 -9.84 -3.92
C GLU A 60 2.49 -8.84 -3.18
N ALA A 61 1.17 -9.07 -3.19
CA ALA A 61 0.19 -8.23 -2.49
C ALA A 61 0.26 -8.46 -0.96
N THR A 62 1.29 -7.95 -0.31
CA THR A 62 1.51 -8.04 1.15
C THR A 62 0.92 -6.83 1.88
N GLY A 63 -0.41 -6.64 1.78
CA GLY A 63 -1.13 -5.57 2.47
C GLY A 63 -0.67 -4.16 2.05
N HIS A 64 -0.64 -3.24 3.01
CA HIS A 64 -0.38 -1.82 2.73
C HIS A 64 1.10 -1.46 2.47
N TYR A 65 2.03 -2.36 2.75
CA TYR A 65 3.46 -2.09 2.53
C TYR A 65 3.85 -2.02 1.06
N SER A 66 3.07 -2.63 0.18
CA SER A 66 3.33 -2.63 -1.26
C SER A 66 2.90 -1.33 -1.96
N TYR A 67 2.02 -0.52 -1.36
CA TYR A 67 1.46 0.65 -2.05
C TYR A 67 2.49 1.71 -2.41
N ASN A 68 3.47 1.97 -1.55
CA ASN A 68 4.48 3.00 -1.81
C ASN A 68 5.34 2.65 -3.03
N ILE A 69 5.86 1.42 -3.07
CA ILE A 69 6.67 0.97 -4.20
C ILE A 69 5.82 0.78 -5.46
N LEU A 70 4.57 0.33 -5.33
CA LEU A 70 3.64 0.18 -6.44
C LEU A 70 3.37 1.53 -7.13
N GLY A 71 3.01 2.58 -6.35
CA GLY A 71 2.81 3.93 -6.87
C GLY A 71 4.06 4.43 -7.59
N PHE A 72 5.23 4.31 -6.97
CA PHE A 72 6.49 4.73 -7.59
C PHE A 72 6.78 4.02 -8.92
N LEU A 73 6.50 2.72 -9.03
CA LEU A 73 6.71 1.95 -10.26
C LEU A 73 5.73 2.36 -11.37
N LEU A 74 4.47 2.63 -11.02
CA LEU A 74 3.46 3.12 -11.96
C LEU A 74 3.81 4.53 -12.45
N ASP A 75 4.24 5.44 -11.57
CA ASP A 75 4.68 6.80 -11.91
C ASP A 75 5.90 6.82 -12.87
N ASN A 76 6.64 5.69 -12.95
CA ASN A 76 7.75 5.52 -13.89
C ASN A 76 7.39 4.69 -15.12
N ASP A 77 6.10 4.57 -15.45
CA ASP A 77 5.56 3.86 -16.63
C ASP A 77 5.99 2.38 -16.73
N LEU A 78 6.23 1.71 -15.61
CA LEU A 78 6.60 0.31 -15.59
C LEU A 78 5.34 -0.59 -15.58
N ALA A 79 5.36 -1.67 -16.35
CA ALA A 79 4.30 -2.67 -16.33
C ALA A 79 4.38 -3.51 -15.05
N VAL A 80 3.51 -3.22 -14.08
CA VAL A 80 3.49 -3.85 -12.76
C VAL A 80 2.43 -4.93 -12.69
N TYR A 81 2.79 -6.06 -12.08
CA TYR A 81 1.92 -7.22 -11.88
C TYR A 81 1.83 -7.52 -10.38
N VAL A 82 0.66 -7.37 -9.81
CA VAL A 82 0.42 -7.65 -8.39
C VAL A 82 -0.08 -9.08 -8.25
N MET A 83 0.68 -9.90 -7.57
CA MET A 83 0.42 -11.33 -7.41
C MET A 83 -0.26 -11.64 -6.09
N ASN A 84 -1.19 -12.60 -6.14
CA ASN A 84 -1.81 -13.09 -4.91
C ASN A 84 -0.82 -14.01 -4.16
N PRO A 85 -0.60 -13.80 -2.85
CA PRO A 85 0.28 -14.63 -2.01
C PRO A 85 -0.02 -16.14 -2.06
N LEU A 86 -1.27 -16.51 -2.29
CA LEU A 86 -1.64 -17.92 -2.46
C LEU A 86 -1.04 -18.51 -3.73
N HIS A 87 -1.06 -17.75 -4.84
CA HIS A 87 -0.50 -18.20 -6.11
C HIS A 87 1.01 -18.31 -6.06
N THR A 88 1.70 -17.32 -5.48
CA THR A 88 3.16 -17.37 -5.32
C THR A 88 3.59 -18.53 -4.44
N ASN A 89 2.84 -18.82 -3.37
CA ASN A 89 3.11 -19.95 -2.49
C ASN A 89 2.89 -21.32 -3.20
N LEU A 90 1.82 -21.45 -3.98
CA LEU A 90 1.55 -22.67 -4.76
C LEU A 90 2.62 -22.88 -5.84
N TYR A 91 2.99 -21.82 -6.55
CA TYR A 91 4.05 -21.86 -7.57
C TYR A 91 5.39 -22.26 -6.96
N ARG A 92 5.77 -21.67 -5.83
CA ARG A 92 6.97 -22.05 -5.08
C ARG A 92 6.97 -23.53 -4.71
N LYS A 93 5.86 -24.06 -4.22
CA LYS A 93 5.73 -25.49 -3.88
C LYS A 93 5.85 -26.40 -5.11
N SER A 94 5.45 -25.94 -6.29
CA SER A 94 5.60 -26.71 -7.53
C SER A 94 7.06 -26.76 -8.01
N LEU A 95 7.85 -25.71 -7.74
CA LEU A 95 9.25 -25.64 -8.15
C LEU A 95 10.19 -26.43 -7.24
N SER A 96 9.87 -26.59 -5.97
CA SER A 96 10.73 -27.29 -5.02
C SER A 96 9.97 -27.93 -3.87
N LEU A 97 10.26 -29.20 -3.62
CA LEU A 97 9.79 -29.93 -2.44
C LEU A 97 10.55 -29.51 -1.16
N ARG A 98 11.63 -28.75 -1.27
CA ARG A 98 12.38 -28.26 -0.11
C ARG A 98 11.68 -27.08 0.54
N LYS A 99 11.48 -27.15 1.86
CA LYS A 99 10.84 -26.11 2.68
C LYS A 99 11.75 -24.90 2.99
N THR A 100 12.80 -24.65 2.23
CA THR A 100 13.68 -23.49 2.46
C THR A 100 12.98 -22.22 2.01
N LYS A 101 12.44 -21.48 2.97
CA LYS A 101 11.91 -20.13 2.77
C LYS A 101 13.00 -19.12 3.09
N THR A 102 13.46 -18.38 2.07
CA THR A 102 14.29 -17.20 2.25
C THR A 102 13.74 -16.10 1.35
N ASP A 103 13.78 -14.86 1.81
CA ASP A 103 13.26 -13.69 1.09
C ASP A 103 13.86 -13.59 -0.33
N ARG A 104 15.13 -13.97 -0.50
CA ARG A 104 15.81 -14.05 -1.81
C ARG A 104 15.17 -15.08 -2.75
N VAL A 105 14.76 -16.24 -2.21
CA VAL A 105 14.06 -17.27 -2.99
C VAL A 105 12.69 -16.77 -3.43
N ASP A 106 12.01 -16.00 -2.57
CA ASP A 106 10.69 -15.49 -2.85
C ASP A 106 10.72 -14.42 -3.95
N ALA A 107 11.65 -13.46 -3.93
CA ALA A 107 11.85 -12.49 -5.02
C ALA A 107 12.18 -13.17 -6.37
N ARG A 108 13.06 -14.17 -6.36
CA ARG A 108 13.39 -14.94 -7.56
C ARG A 108 12.19 -15.74 -8.07
N THR A 109 11.42 -16.33 -7.19
CA THR A 109 10.19 -17.07 -7.54
C THR A 109 9.18 -16.16 -8.24
N ILE A 110 8.97 -14.92 -7.73
CA ILE A 110 8.11 -13.92 -8.36
C ILE A 110 8.62 -13.58 -9.77
N ALA A 111 9.93 -13.35 -9.94
CA ALA A 111 10.51 -13.06 -11.25
C ALA A 111 10.35 -14.25 -12.24
N THR A 112 10.54 -15.49 -11.76
CA THR A 112 10.34 -16.70 -12.58
C THR A 112 8.87 -16.89 -12.97
N MET A 113 7.95 -16.59 -12.06
CA MET A 113 6.51 -16.65 -12.32
C MET A 113 6.10 -15.67 -13.42
N LEU A 114 6.68 -14.45 -13.46
CA LEU A 114 6.47 -13.50 -14.54
C LEU A 114 6.93 -13.99 -15.93
N LEU A 115 7.93 -14.85 -15.96
CA LEU A 115 8.42 -15.45 -17.21
C LEU A 115 7.48 -16.55 -17.73
N SER A 116 6.95 -17.37 -16.82
CA SER A 116 6.17 -18.56 -17.16
C SER A 116 4.69 -18.30 -17.35
N ASP A 117 4.15 -17.17 -16.85
CA ASP A 117 2.72 -16.92 -16.84
C ASP A 117 2.26 -16.00 -17.98
N VAL A 118 1.33 -16.51 -18.75
CA VAL A 118 0.76 -15.87 -19.94
C VAL A 118 -0.48 -15.03 -19.57
N ASP A 119 -1.15 -15.35 -18.45
CA ASP A 119 -2.45 -14.76 -18.11
C ASP A 119 -2.42 -13.66 -17.04
N LEU A 120 -1.24 -13.22 -16.61
CA LEU A 120 -1.11 -12.14 -15.65
C LEU A 120 -1.57 -10.80 -16.25
N LYS A 121 -2.54 -10.18 -15.59
CA LYS A 121 -3.01 -8.84 -15.94
C LYS A 121 -2.13 -7.79 -15.25
N SER A 122 -1.64 -6.82 -16.00
CA SER A 122 -0.92 -5.69 -15.44
C SER A 122 -1.85 -4.86 -14.54
N TYR A 123 -1.29 -4.38 -13.44
CA TYR A 123 -1.98 -3.48 -12.53
C TYR A 123 -2.09 -2.10 -13.17
N THR A 124 -3.28 -1.48 -13.09
CA THR A 124 -3.54 -0.19 -13.71
C THR A 124 -3.59 0.93 -12.68
N ASP A 125 -3.27 2.17 -13.10
CA ASP A 125 -3.41 3.36 -12.24
C ASP A 125 -4.81 3.51 -11.68
N THR A 126 -5.83 3.21 -12.48
CA THR A 126 -7.22 3.25 -12.03
C THR A 126 -7.46 2.28 -10.87
N ALA A 127 -6.86 1.08 -10.90
CA ALA A 127 -6.96 0.12 -9.81
C ALA A 127 -6.24 0.63 -8.55
N TYR A 128 -5.08 1.28 -8.71
CA TYR A 128 -4.33 1.89 -7.61
C TYR A 128 -5.15 2.99 -6.92
N HIS A 129 -5.67 3.95 -7.67
CA HIS A 129 -6.50 5.03 -7.13
C HIS A 129 -7.79 4.53 -6.48
N ASN A 130 -8.41 3.47 -7.02
CA ASN A 130 -9.57 2.85 -6.41
C ASN A 130 -9.26 2.24 -5.03
N GLU A 131 -8.08 1.62 -4.86
CA GLU A 131 -7.67 1.08 -3.55
C GLU A 131 -7.34 2.20 -2.55
N GLU A 132 -6.71 3.28 -2.98
CA GLU A 132 -6.52 4.47 -2.15
C GLU A 132 -7.87 5.04 -1.68
N LEU A 133 -8.81 5.21 -2.59
CA LEU A 133 -10.15 5.73 -2.27
C LEU A 133 -10.90 4.81 -1.30
N LYS A 134 -10.82 3.49 -1.48
CA LYS A 134 -11.36 2.50 -0.56
C LYS A 134 -10.73 2.63 0.84
N SER A 135 -9.41 2.79 0.91
CA SER A 135 -8.68 2.95 2.17
C SER A 135 -9.13 4.21 2.91
N LEU A 136 -9.20 5.35 2.22
CA LEU A 136 -9.70 6.61 2.78
C LEU A 136 -11.16 6.52 3.24
N THR A 137 -11.99 5.83 2.47
CA THR A 137 -13.41 5.63 2.82
C THR A 137 -13.55 4.78 4.10
N ARG A 138 -12.77 3.70 4.23
CA ARG A 138 -12.73 2.86 5.44
C ARG A 138 -12.25 3.68 6.65
N TYR A 139 -11.15 4.42 6.49
CA TYR A 139 -10.63 5.29 7.54
C TYR A 139 -11.68 6.31 8.01
N ARG A 140 -12.36 6.98 7.06
CA ARG A 140 -13.47 7.90 7.39
C ARG A 140 -14.57 7.21 8.16
N PHE A 141 -14.98 6.01 7.73
CA PHE A 141 -16.02 5.23 8.41
C PHE A 141 -15.62 4.91 9.85
N ASP A 142 -14.40 4.47 10.08
CA ASP A 142 -13.88 4.15 11.42
C ASP A 142 -13.86 5.38 12.31
N LYS A 143 -13.43 6.54 11.81
CA LYS A 143 -13.43 7.80 12.55
C LYS A 143 -14.84 8.28 12.90
N VAL A 144 -15.80 8.10 12.01
CA VAL A 144 -17.22 8.40 12.31
C VAL A 144 -17.76 7.49 13.40
N ARG A 145 -17.38 6.19 13.37
CA ARG A 145 -17.78 5.20 14.37
C ARG A 145 -17.15 5.49 15.74
N GLU A 146 -15.86 5.82 15.78
CA GLU A 146 -15.16 6.26 17.00
C GLU A 146 -15.84 7.50 17.60
N ARG A 147 -16.15 8.51 16.79
CA ARG A 147 -16.88 9.70 17.21
C ARG A 147 -18.25 9.36 17.82
N ALA A 148 -18.98 8.43 17.22
CA ALA A 148 -20.27 7.98 17.74
C ALA A 148 -20.14 7.33 19.13
N LYS A 149 -19.11 6.46 19.31
CA LYS A 149 -18.80 5.83 20.60
C LYS A 149 -18.47 6.88 21.67
N LEU A 150 -17.65 7.87 21.35
CA LEU A 150 -17.29 8.96 22.26
C LEU A 150 -18.53 9.77 22.65
N LYS A 151 -19.40 10.12 21.70
CA LYS A 151 -20.67 10.79 21.99
C LYS A 151 -21.56 10.00 22.96
N GLN A 152 -21.66 8.68 22.76
CA GLN A 152 -22.42 7.81 23.66
C GLN A 152 -21.81 7.78 25.07
N SER A 153 -20.49 7.71 25.18
CA SER A 153 -19.77 7.72 26.46
C SER A 153 -20.02 9.03 27.22
N VAL A 154 -19.89 10.19 26.54
CA VAL A 154 -20.18 11.49 27.13
C VAL A 154 -21.64 11.59 27.56
N SER A 155 -22.58 11.09 26.76
CA SER A 155 -24.01 11.06 27.12
C SER A 155 -24.30 10.18 28.34
N ARG A 156 -23.58 9.07 28.50
CA ARG A 156 -23.71 8.22 29.71
C ARG A 156 -23.20 8.95 30.94
N LEU A 157 -22.00 9.56 30.85
CA LEU A 157 -21.41 10.33 31.95
C LEU A 157 -22.31 11.50 32.36
N SER A 158 -22.86 12.24 31.40
CA SER A 158 -23.77 13.37 31.69
C SER A 158 -25.11 12.94 32.32
N ARG A 159 -25.54 11.69 32.14
CA ARG A 159 -26.72 11.13 32.80
C ARG A 159 -26.43 10.68 34.23
N SER A 160 -25.22 10.21 34.51
CA SER A 160 -24.78 9.79 35.83
C SER A 160 -24.45 10.96 36.76
N CYS A 161 -24.10 12.14 36.18
CA CYS A 161 -23.91 13.35 36.96
C CYS A 161 -25.26 13.95 37.40
N SER A 162 -25.30 14.60 38.59
CA SER A 162 -26.49 15.16 39.19
C SER A 162 -27.29 16.08 38.25
N ARG A 163 -28.59 16.22 38.47
CA ARG A 163 -29.49 17.02 37.60
C ARG A 163 -29.04 18.47 37.42
N ASN A 164 -28.31 19.05 38.36
CA ASN A 164 -27.77 20.41 38.30
C ASN A 164 -26.66 20.62 37.25
N TRP A 165 -25.98 19.56 36.84
CA TRP A 165 -24.96 19.62 35.78
C TRP A 165 -25.56 20.03 34.42
N LYS A 166 -26.80 19.57 34.11
CA LYS A 166 -27.44 19.82 32.81
C LYS A 166 -27.85 21.27 32.59
N SER A 167 -28.09 22.02 33.66
CA SER A 167 -28.48 23.44 33.59
C SER A 167 -27.26 24.37 33.45
N SER A 168 -26.08 23.92 33.89
CA SER A 168 -24.88 24.77 33.96
C SER A 168 -23.98 24.68 32.75
N PHE A 169 -24.02 23.57 31.97
CA PHE A 169 -23.15 23.36 30.80
C PHE A 169 -23.90 22.69 29.64
N PRO A 170 -24.22 23.42 28.56
CA PRO A 170 -24.77 22.83 27.36
C PRO A 170 -23.77 21.80 26.78
N LEU A 171 -24.28 20.62 26.45
CA LEU A 171 -23.50 19.51 25.85
C LEU A 171 -22.63 19.93 24.65
N SER A 172 -23.08 20.97 23.91
CA SER A 172 -22.34 21.59 22.82
C SER A 172 -21.02 22.26 23.26
N THR A 173 -20.99 22.86 24.46
CA THR A 173 -19.84 23.59 25.00
C THR A 173 -18.78 22.61 25.52
N VAL A 174 -19.19 21.56 26.24
CA VAL A 174 -18.29 20.51 26.73
C VAL A 174 -17.65 19.75 25.56
N PHE A 175 -18.41 19.49 24.51
CA PHE A 175 -17.91 18.83 23.32
C PHE A 175 -16.92 19.70 22.54
N ARG A 176 -17.15 21.02 22.54
CA ARG A 176 -16.27 21.99 21.89
C ARG A 176 -14.94 22.13 22.64
N SER A 177 -14.96 22.18 23.98
CA SER A 177 -13.74 22.26 24.78
C SER A 177 -12.91 20.98 24.73
N MET A 178 -13.52 19.78 24.67
CA MET A 178 -12.80 18.52 24.47
C MET A 178 -12.14 18.40 23.08
N LEU A 179 -12.76 18.95 22.04
CA LEU A 179 -12.16 19.01 20.70
C LEU A 179 -10.99 20.01 20.63
N PHE A 180 -11.06 21.11 21.39
CA PHE A 180 -9.98 22.08 21.46
C PHE A 180 -8.75 21.57 22.25
N SER A 181 -8.98 20.80 23.30
CA SER A 181 -7.89 20.19 24.08
C SER A 181 -7.18 19.04 23.37
N ALA A 182 -7.80 18.46 22.35
CA ALA A 182 -7.25 17.36 21.56
C ALA A 182 -6.38 17.80 20.38
N ASN A 183 -6.08 19.10 20.22
CA ASN A 183 -5.23 19.67 19.17
C ASN A 183 -5.52 19.16 17.74
N ILE A 184 -6.79 18.92 17.42
CA ILE A 184 -7.23 18.53 16.09
C ILE A 184 -7.45 19.82 15.28
N PRO A 185 -6.67 20.10 14.22
CA PRO A 185 -6.87 21.28 13.41
C PRO A 185 -8.23 21.20 12.73
N VAL A 186 -9.13 22.11 13.09
CA VAL A 186 -10.39 22.32 12.35
C VAL A 186 -10.00 23.08 11.08
N GLN A 187 -9.82 22.36 9.96
CA GLN A 187 -9.77 23.02 8.66
C GLN A 187 -11.15 23.63 8.33
N SER A 188 -11.29 24.90 8.62
CA SER A 188 -12.33 25.75 8.06
C SER A 188 -11.90 26.11 6.63
N LYS A 189 -12.46 25.46 5.61
CA LYS A 189 -12.73 26.00 4.28
C LYS A 189 -13.18 24.90 3.33
N PHE A 190 -14.45 24.56 3.36
CA PHE A 190 -15.11 24.10 2.15
C PHE A 190 -15.59 25.37 1.41
N GLN A 191 -14.79 25.90 0.51
CA GLN A 191 -15.29 26.77 -0.54
C GLN A 191 -16.11 25.91 -1.52
N LYS A 192 -17.38 26.24 -1.68
CA LYS A 192 -18.23 25.66 -2.72
C LYS A 192 -17.59 25.95 -4.09
N PRO A 193 -17.52 24.98 -5.00
CA PRO A 193 -17.13 25.27 -6.36
C PRO A 193 -18.22 26.16 -7.00
N ILE A 194 -17.79 27.29 -7.54
CA ILE A 194 -18.62 28.15 -8.38
C ILE A 194 -18.71 27.44 -9.73
N LEU A 195 -19.92 27.02 -10.10
CA LEU A 195 -20.22 26.54 -11.45
C LEU A 195 -20.19 27.75 -12.40
N PRO A 196 -19.48 27.68 -13.53
CA PRO A 196 -19.58 28.70 -14.56
C PRO A 196 -20.93 28.59 -15.28
N SER A 197 -21.52 29.75 -15.50
CA SER A 197 -22.71 29.99 -16.32
C SER A 197 -22.48 29.65 -17.81
#